data_3785826abf195b883c3163553fb5de4b
#
_entry.id   3785826abf195b883c3163553fb5de4b
#
_cell.length_a   1.000
_cell.length_b   1.000
_cell.length_c   1.000
_cell.angle_alpha   90.00
_cell.angle_beta   90.00
_cell.angle_gamma   90.00
#
_symmetry.space_group_name_H-M   'P 1'
#
loop_
_entity.id
_entity.type
_entity.pdbx_description
1 polymer ?
#
loop_
_entity_poly.entity_id
_entity_poly.type
_entity_poly.pdbx_seq_one_letter_code
_entity_poly.pdbx_strand_id
1 'polypeptide(L)'
;MSNALGRHILVEFFGCSADILNDVIRIEKSMVEAAKAAEATVINSTFHHFSPYGVSGVVVIQESHLAIHAWPEYQYAAVDIFTCGEEVDPWIAYDYLKQAFEATHGSSMEINRGQKQLLKRVNVDHLVEDRMEKEEDLATKYKRDVWFTDKDENIALSLRHTGNLLYSADSPYQRVRVLESYAYGKALLIDNMVMATEKDEFVYHEMIAHVPTFIHGNPKRILVIGGGDGGTIRELFKHEGVEHITMVEIDEKVVEASTLHLPALSCEFNNPKLDLRIQDGIVFLQECEAEQYDMIVIDGSDPKGPAEGLFSPDFYKNAYHALKPNGVLNLQSEGPLFSQDAFIGLNHCLKDIFGQDSVACYLAYISTYPTGMWSFTTAIKGQALSPLSFDIAAASIFSEQQQLKYYTPQIHYAAYTLPPFVQDMLK
;
A
#
# COMPACT_ATOMS: atom_id res chain seq x y z
N MET A 1 -13.25 -25.08 -20.48
CA MET A 1 -13.20 -24.11 -21.59
C MET A 1 -12.87 -22.74 -20.99
N SER A 2 -11.78 -22.16 -21.38
CA SER A 2 -11.39 -20.80 -20.94
C SER A 2 -12.45 -19.78 -21.36
N ASN A 3 -12.87 -18.93 -20.42
CA ASN A 3 -13.83 -17.87 -20.68
C ASN A 3 -13.15 -16.60 -21.28
N ALA A 4 -11.89 -16.74 -21.70
CA ALA A 4 -11.07 -15.68 -22.29
C ALA A 4 -10.52 -16.10 -23.65
N LEU A 5 -10.10 -15.14 -24.48
CA LEU A 5 -9.46 -15.39 -25.77
C LEU A 5 -8.01 -15.85 -25.62
N GLY A 6 -7.32 -15.42 -24.57
CA GLY A 6 -5.95 -15.85 -24.31
C GLY A 6 -5.51 -15.65 -22.86
N ARG A 7 -4.38 -16.29 -22.53
CA ARG A 7 -3.70 -16.24 -21.24
C ARG A 7 -2.39 -15.47 -21.41
N HIS A 8 -2.14 -14.49 -20.58
CA HIS A 8 -0.93 -13.69 -20.58
C HIS A 8 -0.24 -13.79 -19.23
N ILE A 9 0.96 -14.35 -19.19
CA ILE A 9 1.79 -14.39 -18.01
C ILE A 9 2.86 -13.30 -18.13
N LEU A 10 2.85 -12.37 -17.19
CA LEU A 10 3.91 -11.40 -16.96
C LEU A 10 4.86 -12.04 -15.95
N VAL A 11 6.14 -12.12 -16.28
CA VAL A 11 7.13 -12.83 -15.49
C VAL A 11 8.31 -11.93 -15.19
N GLU A 12 8.79 -12.01 -13.96
CA GLU A 12 10.02 -11.37 -13.52
C GLU A 12 10.95 -12.45 -12.96
N PHE A 13 12.11 -12.67 -13.59
CA PHE A 13 13.14 -13.60 -13.13
C PHE A 13 14.28 -12.85 -12.46
N PHE A 14 14.67 -13.31 -11.28
CA PHE A 14 15.71 -12.73 -10.44
C PHE A 14 16.84 -13.73 -10.19
N GLY A 15 18.06 -13.20 -9.96
CA GLY A 15 19.26 -14.00 -9.71
C GLY A 15 19.60 -14.90 -10.88
N CYS A 16 19.36 -14.39 -12.09
CA CYS A 16 19.72 -15.06 -13.34
C CYS A 16 21.22 -15.03 -13.57
N SER A 17 21.74 -15.95 -14.39
CA SER A 17 23.13 -15.92 -14.86
C SER A 17 23.36 -14.70 -15.78
N ALA A 18 24.25 -13.78 -15.36
CA ALA A 18 24.58 -12.59 -16.12
C ALA A 18 25.21 -12.92 -17.48
N ASP A 19 26.00 -14.00 -17.56
CA ASP A 19 26.60 -14.46 -18.80
C ASP A 19 25.56 -14.94 -19.80
N ILE A 20 24.50 -15.60 -19.32
CA ILE A 20 23.38 -16.03 -20.17
C ILE A 20 22.58 -14.82 -20.64
N LEU A 21 22.25 -13.90 -19.73
CA LEU A 21 21.43 -12.73 -20.03
C LEU A 21 22.12 -11.71 -20.96
N ASN A 22 23.44 -11.77 -21.12
CA ASN A 22 24.17 -10.93 -22.05
C ASN A 22 24.49 -11.61 -23.40
N ASP A 23 24.10 -12.87 -23.57
CA ASP A 23 24.33 -13.62 -24.81
C ASP A 23 23.02 -13.71 -25.62
N VAL A 24 22.92 -12.88 -26.66
CA VAL A 24 21.72 -12.80 -27.51
C VAL A 24 21.38 -14.11 -28.19
N ILE A 25 22.40 -14.92 -28.56
CA ILE A 25 22.19 -16.23 -29.23
C ILE A 25 21.61 -17.24 -28.25
N ARG A 26 22.13 -17.27 -27.03
CA ARG A 26 21.60 -18.15 -25.96
C ARG A 26 20.20 -17.76 -25.54
N ILE A 27 19.91 -16.47 -25.40
CA ILE A 27 18.55 -15.98 -25.06
C ILE A 27 17.58 -16.35 -26.18
N GLU A 28 17.89 -16.02 -27.45
CA GLU A 28 17.03 -16.35 -28.58
C GLU A 28 16.72 -17.85 -28.63
N LYS A 29 17.78 -18.69 -28.51
CA LYS A 29 17.60 -20.14 -28.45
C LYS A 29 16.70 -20.57 -27.32
N SER A 30 16.92 -20.04 -26.11
CA SER A 30 16.11 -20.41 -24.93
C SER A 30 14.66 -20.00 -25.10
N MET A 31 14.38 -18.81 -25.63
CA MET A 31 13.03 -18.33 -25.87
C MET A 31 12.30 -19.16 -26.93
N VAL A 32 12.99 -19.52 -28.02
CA VAL A 32 12.43 -20.38 -29.08
C VAL A 32 12.16 -21.80 -28.57
N GLU A 33 13.08 -22.38 -27.81
CA GLU A 33 12.90 -23.72 -27.25
C GLU A 33 11.81 -23.74 -26.16
N ALA A 34 11.65 -22.67 -25.38
CA ALA A 34 10.54 -22.51 -24.43
C ALA A 34 9.18 -22.50 -25.14
N ALA A 35 9.06 -21.77 -26.24
CA ALA A 35 7.85 -21.79 -27.06
C ALA A 35 7.52 -23.20 -27.61
N LYS A 36 8.54 -23.89 -28.12
CA LYS A 36 8.36 -25.29 -28.61
C LYS A 36 8.03 -26.27 -27.50
N ALA A 37 8.63 -26.12 -26.31
CA ALA A 37 8.32 -26.96 -25.16
C ALA A 37 6.87 -26.82 -24.72
N ALA A 38 6.30 -25.62 -24.85
CA ALA A 38 4.89 -25.34 -24.63
C ALA A 38 3.98 -25.78 -25.80
N GLU A 39 4.50 -26.49 -26.81
CA GLU A 39 3.80 -26.94 -28.01
C GLU A 39 3.31 -25.78 -28.91
N ALA A 40 3.89 -24.56 -28.76
CA ALA A 40 3.55 -23.42 -29.60
C ALA A 40 4.20 -23.51 -30.98
N THR A 41 3.51 -23.01 -32.00
CA THR A 41 4.01 -22.94 -33.38
C THR A 41 4.80 -21.70 -33.64
N VAL A 42 6.14 -21.79 -33.64
CA VAL A 42 7.03 -20.66 -33.87
C VAL A 42 6.96 -20.18 -35.32
N ILE A 43 6.67 -18.90 -35.53
CA ILE A 43 6.62 -18.25 -36.84
C ILE A 43 7.94 -17.55 -37.14
N ASN A 44 8.42 -16.71 -36.20
CA ASN A 44 9.62 -15.90 -36.37
C ASN A 44 10.20 -15.51 -35.00
N SER A 45 11.49 -15.11 -34.99
CA SER A 45 12.14 -14.51 -33.82
C SER A 45 12.97 -13.30 -34.21
N THR A 46 13.04 -12.31 -33.35
CA THR A 46 13.89 -11.11 -33.54
C THR A 46 14.43 -10.69 -32.19
N PHE A 47 15.77 -10.59 -32.12
CA PHE A 47 16.49 -10.22 -30.91
C PHE A 47 17.53 -9.15 -31.20
N HIS A 48 17.75 -8.27 -30.24
CA HIS A 48 18.71 -7.18 -30.29
C HIS A 48 19.55 -7.15 -29.02
N HIS A 49 20.88 -7.08 -29.19
CA HIS A 49 21.82 -6.87 -28.09
C HIS A 49 22.14 -5.38 -27.97
N PHE A 50 21.98 -4.83 -26.78
CA PHE A 50 22.33 -3.44 -26.47
C PHE A 50 23.79 -3.36 -26.01
N SER A 51 24.50 -2.31 -26.45
CA SER A 51 25.85 -2.02 -25.98
C SER A 51 25.78 -1.06 -24.78
N PRO A 52 26.47 -1.33 -23.66
CA PRO A 52 27.40 -2.47 -23.45
C PRO A 52 26.72 -3.74 -22.94
N TYR A 53 25.48 -3.70 -22.44
CA TYR A 53 24.78 -4.83 -21.84
C TYR A 53 23.28 -4.85 -22.17
N GLY A 54 22.70 -6.04 -22.09
CA GLY A 54 21.27 -6.26 -22.19
C GLY A 54 20.80 -6.76 -23.55
N VAL A 55 19.71 -7.53 -23.50
CA VAL A 55 19.08 -8.10 -24.69
C VAL A 55 17.57 -7.86 -24.62
N SER A 56 16.99 -7.48 -25.74
CA SER A 56 15.53 -7.47 -25.93
C SER A 56 15.17 -8.28 -27.15
N GLY A 57 14.06 -8.99 -27.09
CA GLY A 57 13.62 -9.76 -28.23
C GLY A 57 12.21 -10.28 -28.11
N VAL A 58 11.72 -10.82 -29.22
CA VAL A 58 10.41 -11.42 -29.33
C VAL A 58 10.44 -12.68 -30.19
N VAL A 59 9.74 -13.70 -29.74
CA VAL A 59 9.40 -14.89 -30.55
C VAL A 59 7.91 -14.77 -30.89
N VAL A 60 7.61 -14.65 -32.17
CA VAL A 60 6.25 -14.65 -32.69
C VAL A 60 5.82 -16.09 -32.87
N ILE A 61 4.74 -16.45 -32.26
CA ILE A 61 4.10 -17.77 -32.38
C ILE A 61 2.72 -17.62 -33.02
N GLN A 62 2.21 -18.68 -33.62
CA GLN A 62 0.87 -18.66 -34.23
C GLN A 62 -0.21 -18.27 -33.21
N GLU A 63 -0.01 -18.66 -31.97
CA GLU A 63 -0.90 -18.44 -30.85
C GLU A 63 -0.73 -17.05 -30.19
N SER A 64 0.34 -16.28 -30.44
CA SER A 64 0.63 -14.88 -30.11
C SER A 64 2.13 -14.57 -30.05
N HIS A 65 2.77 -14.48 -28.84
CA HIS A 65 4.20 -14.17 -28.71
C HIS A 65 4.77 -14.50 -27.33
N LEU A 66 6.11 -14.63 -27.30
CA LEU A 66 6.93 -14.53 -26.12
C LEU A 66 7.90 -13.34 -26.29
N ALA A 67 7.99 -12.42 -25.33
CA ALA A 67 8.93 -11.29 -25.38
C ALA A 67 9.79 -11.27 -24.14
N ILE A 68 11.01 -10.70 -24.27
CA ILE A 68 11.97 -10.57 -23.17
C ILE A 68 12.68 -9.23 -23.21
N HIS A 69 12.95 -8.71 -21.99
CA HIS A 69 13.95 -7.68 -21.73
C HIS A 69 14.89 -8.17 -20.63
N ALA A 70 16.19 -8.15 -20.89
CA ALA A 70 17.20 -8.66 -19.96
C ALA A 70 18.16 -7.55 -19.51
N TRP A 71 18.45 -7.51 -18.22
CA TRP A 71 19.42 -6.63 -17.58
C TRP A 71 20.49 -7.48 -16.86
N PRO A 72 21.56 -7.87 -17.56
CA PRO A 72 22.61 -8.73 -16.98
C PRO A 72 23.25 -8.14 -15.72
N GLU A 73 23.40 -6.81 -15.66
CA GLU A 73 23.99 -6.09 -14.54
C GLU A 73 23.15 -6.16 -13.24
N TYR A 74 21.86 -6.45 -13.37
CA TYR A 74 20.94 -6.69 -12.24
C TYR A 74 20.60 -8.17 -12.06
N GLN A 75 21.17 -9.07 -12.90
CA GLN A 75 20.78 -10.49 -12.93
C GLN A 75 19.26 -10.70 -13.05
N TYR A 76 18.62 -9.83 -13.85
CA TYR A 76 17.19 -9.71 -13.96
C TYR A 76 16.70 -9.78 -15.40
N ALA A 77 15.59 -10.48 -15.62
CA ALA A 77 14.88 -10.50 -16.89
C ALA A 77 13.36 -10.39 -16.69
N ALA A 78 12.73 -9.50 -17.46
CA ALA A 78 11.27 -9.42 -17.60
C ALA A 78 10.84 -10.19 -18.86
N VAL A 79 9.85 -11.08 -18.71
CA VAL A 79 9.35 -11.93 -19.79
C VAL A 79 7.85 -11.86 -19.89
N ASP A 80 7.33 -11.64 -21.10
CA ASP A 80 5.91 -11.71 -21.41
C ASP A 80 5.63 -13.00 -22.19
N ILE A 81 4.72 -13.85 -21.69
CA ILE A 81 4.29 -15.06 -22.37
C ILE A 81 2.79 -14.93 -22.62
N PHE A 82 2.42 -14.64 -23.87
CA PHE A 82 1.02 -14.50 -24.25
C PHE A 82 0.63 -15.60 -25.25
N THR A 83 -0.40 -16.38 -24.90
CA THR A 83 -0.94 -17.46 -25.75
C THR A 83 -2.44 -17.30 -25.93
N CYS A 84 -2.93 -17.50 -27.14
CA CYS A 84 -4.34 -17.56 -27.48
C CYS A 84 -4.78 -19.03 -27.66
N GLY A 85 -6.02 -19.34 -27.32
CA GLY A 85 -6.54 -20.72 -27.38
C GLY A 85 -6.30 -21.50 -26.08
N GLU A 86 -6.58 -22.81 -26.15
CA GLU A 86 -6.50 -23.72 -24.99
C GLU A 86 -5.40 -24.81 -25.19
N GLU A 87 -4.75 -24.84 -26.34
CA GLU A 87 -3.80 -25.89 -26.71
C GLU A 87 -2.39 -25.65 -26.12
N VAL A 88 -1.97 -24.40 -25.98
CA VAL A 88 -0.66 -24.04 -25.48
C VAL A 88 -0.74 -23.65 -24.00
N ASP A 89 0.01 -24.35 -23.14
CA ASP A 89 0.15 -23.97 -21.73
C ASP A 89 1.37 -23.07 -21.52
N PRO A 90 1.17 -21.76 -21.26
CA PRO A 90 2.27 -20.80 -21.09
C PRO A 90 3.13 -21.09 -19.84
N TRP A 91 2.65 -21.86 -18.87
CA TRP A 91 3.42 -22.23 -17.68
C TRP A 91 4.58 -23.19 -18.00
N ILE A 92 4.45 -24.00 -19.05
CA ILE A 92 5.56 -24.86 -19.53
C ILE A 92 6.73 -23.98 -20.03
N ALA A 93 6.41 -22.91 -20.76
CA ALA A 93 7.44 -21.96 -21.20
C ALA A 93 8.08 -21.21 -20.02
N TYR A 94 7.29 -20.84 -19.01
CA TYR A 94 7.81 -20.26 -17.77
C TYR A 94 8.83 -21.17 -17.08
N ASP A 95 8.47 -22.43 -16.84
CA ASP A 95 9.36 -23.39 -16.16
C ASP A 95 10.64 -23.64 -16.96
N TYR A 96 10.52 -23.73 -18.27
CA TYR A 96 11.69 -23.88 -19.16
C TYR A 96 12.63 -22.68 -19.03
N LEU A 97 12.11 -21.44 -19.13
CA LEU A 97 12.91 -20.23 -19.07
C LEU A 97 13.54 -20.01 -17.71
N LYS A 98 12.86 -20.33 -16.63
CA LYS A 98 13.41 -20.28 -15.27
C LYS A 98 14.67 -21.13 -15.14
N GLN A 99 14.67 -22.34 -15.71
CA GLN A 99 15.82 -23.23 -15.75
C GLN A 99 16.91 -22.72 -16.71
N ALA A 100 16.53 -22.30 -17.92
CA ALA A 100 17.43 -21.87 -18.97
C ALA A 100 18.23 -20.62 -18.58
N PHE A 101 17.65 -19.71 -17.81
CA PHE A 101 18.30 -18.49 -17.32
C PHE A 101 18.97 -18.70 -15.95
N GLU A 102 18.88 -19.89 -15.38
CA GLU A 102 19.40 -20.23 -14.03
C GLU A 102 18.83 -19.31 -12.95
N ALA A 103 17.57 -18.88 -13.12
CA ALA A 103 16.93 -17.94 -12.20
C ALA A 103 16.70 -18.57 -10.83
N THR A 104 17.16 -17.89 -9.77
CA THR A 104 16.98 -18.33 -8.39
C THR A 104 15.56 -18.12 -7.91
N HIS A 105 14.88 -17.07 -8.40
CA HIS A 105 13.51 -16.74 -8.08
C HIS A 105 12.76 -16.25 -9.31
N GLY A 106 11.44 -16.51 -9.36
CA GLY A 106 10.55 -15.97 -10.38
C GLY A 106 9.24 -15.49 -9.76
N SER A 107 8.88 -14.25 -10.03
CA SER A 107 7.56 -13.69 -9.71
C SER A 107 6.74 -13.63 -10.99
N SER A 108 5.45 -13.94 -10.91
CA SER A 108 4.60 -13.98 -12.10
C SER A 108 3.17 -13.57 -11.81
N MET A 109 2.52 -13.01 -12.82
CA MET A 109 1.10 -12.66 -12.78
C MET A 109 0.43 -13.21 -14.06
N GLU A 110 -0.64 -14.00 -13.90
CA GLU A 110 -1.45 -14.46 -15.04
C GLU A 110 -2.67 -13.57 -15.23
N ILE A 111 -2.87 -13.08 -16.45
CA ILE A 111 -4.00 -12.24 -16.86
C ILE A 111 -4.79 -12.92 -17.96
N ASN A 112 -6.07 -13.16 -17.74
CA ASN A 112 -6.98 -13.63 -18.77
C ASN A 112 -7.43 -12.47 -19.66
N ARG A 113 -7.00 -12.46 -20.93
CA ARG A 113 -7.25 -11.39 -21.89
C ARG A 113 -8.40 -11.72 -22.83
N GLY A 114 -9.24 -10.72 -23.12
CA GLY A 114 -10.38 -10.89 -24.02
C GLY A 114 -11.46 -11.77 -23.40
N GLN A 115 -11.99 -11.40 -22.23
CA GLN A 115 -13.08 -12.12 -21.58
C GLN A 115 -14.29 -12.21 -22.50
N LYS A 116 -14.67 -13.41 -22.95
CA LYS A 116 -15.69 -13.66 -23.97
C LYS A 116 -17.06 -13.07 -23.63
N GLN A 117 -17.39 -12.99 -22.36
CA GLN A 117 -18.65 -12.38 -21.88
C GLN A 117 -18.73 -10.84 -22.07
N LEU A 118 -17.57 -10.18 -22.23
CA LEU A 118 -17.48 -8.74 -22.47
C LEU A 118 -17.37 -8.40 -23.97
N LEU A 119 -17.18 -9.42 -24.82
CA LEU A 119 -16.95 -9.25 -26.24
C LEU A 119 -18.25 -9.55 -27.02
N LYS A 120 -18.60 -8.65 -27.93
CA LYS A 120 -19.63 -8.91 -28.94
C LYS A 120 -18.92 -9.38 -30.21
N ARG A 121 -19.25 -10.60 -30.68
CA ARG A 121 -18.80 -11.06 -31.97
C ARG A 121 -19.50 -10.26 -33.06
N VAL A 122 -18.73 -9.51 -33.84
CA VAL A 122 -19.22 -8.76 -35.01
C VAL A 122 -18.99 -9.61 -36.24
N ASN A 123 -19.93 -9.58 -37.20
CA ASN A 123 -19.71 -10.18 -38.51
C ASN A 123 -18.76 -9.24 -39.27
N VAL A 124 -17.54 -9.71 -39.54
CA VAL A 124 -16.47 -8.92 -40.20
C VAL A 124 -16.54 -8.93 -41.72
N ASP A 125 -17.49 -9.71 -42.31
CA ASP A 125 -17.58 -9.87 -43.78
C ASP A 125 -17.94 -8.53 -44.48
N HIS A 126 -18.46 -7.55 -43.75
CA HIS A 126 -18.82 -6.20 -44.24
C HIS A 126 -17.82 -5.11 -43.93
N LEU A 127 -16.69 -5.38 -43.25
CA LEU A 127 -15.69 -4.36 -42.84
C LEU A 127 -14.73 -3.95 -43.97
N VAL A 128 -14.88 -4.52 -45.19
CA VAL A 128 -14.03 -4.22 -46.33
C VAL A 128 -14.50 -2.97 -47.10
N GLU A 129 -15.75 -2.53 -46.91
CA GLU A 129 -16.35 -1.46 -47.72
C GLU A 129 -16.59 -0.12 -47.01
N ASP A 130 -16.54 -0.01 -45.65
CA ASP A 130 -16.84 1.22 -44.93
C ASP A 130 -15.61 1.76 -44.16
N ARG A 131 -14.56 2.18 -44.89
CA ARG A 131 -13.43 2.92 -44.29
C ARG A 131 -13.56 4.44 -44.35
N MET A 132 -14.73 4.97 -44.63
CA MET A 132 -14.96 6.42 -44.63
C MET A 132 -16.24 6.77 -43.89
N GLU A 133 -16.07 7.56 -42.86
CA GLU A 133 -17.09 8.21 -42.01
C GLU A 133 -17.26 7.55 -40.62
N LYS A 134 -16.54 8.12 -39.67
CA LYS A 134 -17.01 8.83 -38.49
C LYS A 134 -15.86 9.07 -37.53
N GLU A 135 -15.24 10.24 -37.61
CA GLU A 135 -14.60 10.88 -36.48
C GLU A 135 -15.69 11.33 -35.48
N GLU A 136 -16.19 10.43 -34.68
CA GLU A 136 -16.91 10.77 -33.47
C GLU A 136 -15.95 10.59 -32.28
N ASP A 137 -15.60 11.74 -31.71
CA ASP A 137 -15.05 12.02 -30.39
C ASP A 137 -14.44 10.80 -29.64
N LEU A 138 -13.22 10.44 -30.03
CA LEU A 138 -12.43 9.37 -29.42
C LEU A 138 -12.09 9.65 -27.95
N ALA A 139 -12.19 10.89 -27.49
CA ALA A 139 -11.84 11.29 -26.13
C ALA A 139 -12.83 10.79 -25.06
N THR A 140 -14.11 10.57 -25.43
CA THR A 140 -15.14 10.07 -24.49
C THR A 140 -15.27 8.56 -24.45
N LYS A 141 -14.66 7.81 -25.40
CA LYS A 141 -14.90 6.37 -25.57
C LYS A 141 -13.87 5.44 -24.90
N TYR A 142 -12.69 5.93 -24.57
CA TYR A 142 -11.64 5.10 -23.97
C TYR A 142 -11.35 5.56 -22.54
N LYS A 143 -12.19 5.15 -21.57
CA LYS A 143 -11.72 5.03 -20.19
C LYS A 143 -10.59 4.02 -20.21
N ARG A 144 -9.35 4.48 -19.94
CA ARG A 144 -8.20 3.61 -19.82
C ARG A 144 -8.49 2.56 -18.74
N ASP A 145 -8.30 1.29 -19.06
CA ASP A 145 -8.42 0.19 -18.12
C ASP A 145 -7.04 -0.14 -17.58
N VAL A 146 -6.52 0.77 -16.75
CA VAL A 146 -5.19 0.66 -16.16
C VAL A 146 -5.37 0.28 -14.69
N TRP A 147 -4.65 -0.73 -14.26
CA TRP A 147 -4.67 -1.22 -12.88
C TRP A 147 -3.36 -0.90 -12.20
N PHE A 148 -3.44 -0.28 -11.05
CA PHE A 148 -2.37 -0.18 -10.07
C PHE A 148 -2.50 -1.36 -9.13
N THR A 149 -1.38 -2.01 -8.81
CA THR A 149 -1.36 -3.14 -7.88
C THR A 149 -0.41 -2.82 -6.74
N ASP A 150 -0.98 -2.76 -5.54
CA ASP A 150 -0.27 -2.80 -4.27
C ASP A 150 0.02 -4.26 -3.95
N LYS A 151 1.29 -4.61 -3.86
CA LYS A 151 1.75 -6.00 -3.78
C LYS A 151 2.68 -6.20 -2.60
N ASP A 152 2.29 -7.09 -1.70
CA ASP A 152 3.14 -7.68 -0.68
C ASP A 152 3.61 -9.09 -1.12
N GLU A 153 4.34 -9.82 -0.28
CA GLU A 153 4.88 -11.16 -0.62
C GLU A 153 3.81 -12.15 -1.08
N ASN A 154 2.67 -12.18 -0.41
CA ASN A 154 1.65 -13.22 -0.58
C ASN A 154 0.28 -12.70 -0.96
N ILE A 155 0.09 -11.38 -1.02
CA ILE A 155 -1.20 -10.76 -1.28
C ILE A 155 -1.01 -9.53 -2.16
N ALA A 156 -2.03 -9.23 -2.97
CA ALA A 156 -2.06 -8.03 -3.78
C ALA A 156 -3.47 -7.42 -3.83
N LEU A 157 -3.54 -6.10 -3.71
CA LEU A 157 -4.74 -5.31 -3.96
C LEU A 157 -4.58 -4.57 -5.28
N SER A 158 -5.54 -4.70 -6.19
CA SER A 158 -5.52 -3.98 -7.46
C SER A 158 -6.64 -2.95 -7.53
N LEU A 159 -6.28 -1.71 -7.84
CA LEU A 159 -7.20 -0.60 -8.04
C LEU A 159 -7.16 -0.14 -9.50
N ARG A 160 -8.36 -0.03 -10.11
CA ARG A 160 -8.48 0.56 -11.44
C ARG A 160 -8.35 2.07 -11.37
N HIS A 161 -7.44 2.64 -12.18
CA HIS A 161 -7.22 4.08 -12.20
C HIS A 161 -7.36 4.69 -13.61
N THR A 162 -7.47 6.02 -13.67
CA THR A 162 -7.73 6.76 -14.92
C THR A 162 -6.52 6.80 -15.86
N GLY A 163 -5.35 6.42 -15.37
CA GLY A 163 -4.06 6.61 -16.04
C GLY A 163 -3.43 7.97 -15.74
N ASN A 164 -4.10 8.82 -14.96
CA ASN A 164 -3.57 10.12 -14.55
C ASN A 164 -2.68 9.93 -13.32
N LEU A 165 -1.39 10.21 -13.49
CA LEU A 165 -0.44 10.37 -12.41
C LEU A 165 -0.43 11.86 -12.07
N LEU A 166 -1.03 12.23 -10.94
CA LEU A 166 -1.21 13.63 -10.54
C LEU A 166 0.05 14.20 -9.90
N TYR A 167 0.81 13.35 -9.21
CA TYR A 167 2.08 13.68 -8.57
C TYR A 167 3.03 12.49 -8.60
N SER A 168 4.32 12.75 -8.77
CA SER A 168 5.39 11.76 -8.62
C SER A 168 6.67 12.45 -8.26
N ALA A 169 7.25 12.10 -7.14
CA ALA A 169 8.55 12.57 -6.69
C ALA A 169 9.31 11.46 -5.96
N ASP A 170 10.62 11.41 -6.19
CA ASP A 170 11.54 10.61 -5.39
C ASP A 170 12.13 11.52 -4.31
N SER A 171 12.10 11.09 -3.07
CA SER A 171 12.80 11.72 -1.95
C SER A 171 14.02 10.89 -1.55
N PRO A 172 14.86 11.35 -0.61
CA PRO A 172 15.91 10.51 -0.04
C PRO A 172 15.40 9.26 0.69
N TYR A 173 14.13 9.20 1.00
CA TYR A 173 13.51 8.17 1.82
C TYR A 173 12.67 7.18 1.00
N GLN A 174 11.88 7.70 0.04
CA GLN A 174 10.84 6.91 -0.63
C GLN A 174 10.34 7.60 -1.91
N ARG A 175 9.59 6.86 -2.71
CA ARG A 175 8.87 7.39 -3.87
C ARG A 175 7.44 7.75 -3.50
N VAL A 176 7.07 9.02 -3.62
CA VAL A 176 5.72 9.52 -3.34
C VAL A 176 4.95 9.75 -4.65
N ARG A 177 3.74 9.21 -4.74
CA ARG A 177 2.86 9.38 -5.91
C ARG A 177 1.42 9.65 -5.50
N VAL A 178 0.70 10.36 -6.37
CA VAL A 178 -0.77 10.50 -6.27
C VAL A 178 -1.38 10.05 -7.60
N LEU A 179 -2.24 9.05 -7.53
CA LEU A 179 -3.02 8.53 -8.65
C LEU A 179 -4.49 8.91 -8.52
N GLU A 180 -5.18 9.01 -9.66
CA GLU A 180 -6.63 9.17 -9.68
C GLU A 180 -7.31 7.83 -9.99
N SER A 181 -8.02 7.26 -9.02
CA SER A 181 -8.76 6.00 -9.18
C SER A 181 -10.25 6.23 -9.47
N TYR A 182 -10.89 5.26 -10.16
CA TYR A 182 -12.32 5.35 -10.44
C TYR A 182 -13.20 5.09 -9.22
N ALA A 183 -12.75 4.22 -8.32
CA ALA A 183 -13.55 3.75 -7.19
C ALA A 183 -13.32 4.55 -5.91
N TYR A 184 -12.08 5.04 -5.70
CA TYR A 184 -11.64 5.61 -4.45
C TYR A 184 -11.22 7.09 -4.53
N GLY A 185 -11.37 7.74 -5.70
CA GLY A 185 -10.88 9.10 -5.90
C GLY A 185 -9.35 9.12 -5.99
N LYS A 186 -8.74 10.16 -5.48
CA LYS A 186 -7.28 10.25 -5.43
C LYS A 186 -6.73 9.31 -4.35
N ALA A 187 -5.62 8.66 -4.68
CA ALA A 187 -4.90 7.75 -3.80
C ALA A 187 -3.46 8.24 -3.63
N LEU A 188 -3.03 8.41 -2.39
CA LEU A 188 -1.64 8.64 -2.01
C LEU A 188 -0.91 7.31 -1.92
N LEU A 189 0.21 7.21 -2.58
CA LEU A 189 1.05 6.03 -2.64
C LEU A 189 2.46 6.35 -2.17
N ILE A 190 3.01 5.50 -1.33
CA ILE A 190 4.41 5.51 -0.91
C ILE A 190 5.02 4.16 -1.27
N ASP A 191 6.10 4.16 -2.07
CA ASP A 191 6.80 2.95 -2.56
C ASP A 191 5.85 1.89 -3.15
N ASN A 192 4.81 2.33 -3.87
CA ASN A 192 3.74 1.52 -4.45
C ASN A 192 2.76 0.88 -3.46
N MET A 193 2.76 1.29 -2.21
CA MET A 193 1.75 0.92 -1.21
C MET A 193 0.70 2.01 -1.11
N VAL A 194 -0.57 1.65 -0.95
CA VAL A 194 -1.68 2.59 -0.76
C VAL A 194 -1.67 3.07 0.68
N MET A 195 -1.40 4.37 0.90
CA MET A 195 -1.44 4.99 2.23
C MET A 195 -2.82 5.53 2.57
N ALA A 196 -3.40 6.33 1.68
CA ALA A 196 -4.72 6.94 1.89
C ALA A 196 -5.47 7.11 0.57
N THR A 197 -6.80 7.06 0.61
CA THR A 197 -7.65 7.42 -0.52
C THR A 197 -8.75 8.39 -0.07
N GLU A 198 -9.22 9.28 -0.97
CA GLU A 198 -10.29 10.23 -0.64
C GLU A 198 -11.58 9.56 -0.13
N LYS A 199 -11.80 8.30 -0.47
CA LYS A 199 -13.05 7.60 -0.19
C LYS A 199 -13.13 6.89 1.14
N ASP A 200 -12.06 6.31 1.63
CA ASP A 200 -12.06 5.47 2.84
C ASP A 200 -11.09 5.92 3.94
N GLU A 201 -10.29 6.97 3.70
CA GLU A 201 -9.30 7.48 4.66
C GLU A 201 -9.90 7.79 6.04
N PHE A 202 -11.16 8.23 6.07
CA PHE A 202 -11.84 8.60 7.30
C PHE A 202 -11.96 7.43 8.29
N VAL A 203 -11.98 6.19 7.82
CA VAL A 203 -12.00 5.02 8.70
C VAL A 203 -10.74 4.97 9.57
N TYR A 204 -9.58 5.14 8.93
CA TYR A 204 -8.30 5.15 9.60
C TYR A 204 -8.15 6.37 10.51
N HIS A 205 -8.36 7.56 9.97
CA HIS A 205 -8.08 8.82 10.67
C HIS A 205 -9.04 9.07 11.84
N GLU A 206 -10.31 8.75 11.69
CA GLU A 206 -11.26 8.84 12.80
C GLU A 206 -10.91 7.87 13.93
N MET A 207 -10.48 6.64 13.62
CA MET A 207 -10.15 5.65 14.62
C MET A 207 -8.84 5.96 15.34
N ILE A 208 -7.78 6.33 14.62
CA ILE A 208 -6.47 6.63 15.23
C ILE A 208 -6.52 7.88 16.09
N ALA A 209 -7.39 8.85 15.77
CA ALA A 209 -7.52 10.11 16.48
C ALA A 209 -8.53 10.08 17.63
N HIS A 210 -9.77 9.63 17.36
CA HIS A 210 -10.86 9.80 18.34
C HIS A 210 -10.85 8.77 19.44
N VAL A 211 -10.48 7.52 19.15
CA VAL A 211 -10.41 6.47 20.18
C VAL A 211 -9.49 6.88 21.32
N PRO A 212 -8.21 7.20 21.11
CA PRO A 212 -7.30 7.60 22.18
C PRO A 212 -7.69 8.93 22.85
N THR A 213 -8.28 9.86 22.08
CA THR A 213 -8.72 11.15 22.63
C THR A 213 -9.84 10.97 23.66
N PHE A 214 -10.83 10.10 23.39
CA PHE A 214 -11.87 9.81 24.35
C PHE A 214 -11.39 8.97 25.54
N ILE A 215 -10.40 8.10 25.35
CA ILE A 215 -9.75 7.37 26.46
C ILE A 215 -9.00 8.34 27.40
N HIS A 216 -8.27 9.28 26.84
CA HIS A 216 -7.58 10.31 27.66
C HIS A 216 -8.56 11.30 28.30
N GLY A 217 -9.65 11.61 27.59
CA GLY A 217 -10.71 12.53 28.01
C GLY A 217 -10.51 13.98 27.56
N ASN A 218 -9.33 14.57 27.68
CA ASN A 218 -9.05 15.96 27.25
C ASN A 218 -7.54 16.21 27.02
N PRO A 219 -6.93 15.64 25.99
CA PRO A 219 -5.51 15.91 25.66
C PRO A 219 -5.36 17.33 25.12
N LYS A 220 -4.39 18.08 25.61
CA LYS A 220 -4.13 19.47 25.23
C LYS A 220 -2.92 19.60 24.32
N ARG A 221 -1.85 18.89 24.64
CA ARG A 221 -0.60 18.88 23.88
C ARG A 221 -0.36 17.50 23.30
N ILE A 222 -0.39 17.42 21.99
CA ILE A 222 -0.33 16.16 21.26
C ILE A 222 0.93 16.15 20.39
N LEU A 223 1.61 15.01 20.32
CA LEU A 223 2.66 14.74 19.36
C LEU A 223 2.13 13.74 18.33
N VAL A 224 2.32 14.03 17.06
CA VAL A 224 2.05 13.10 15.94
C VAL A 224 3.38 12.82 15.25
N ILE A 225 3.79 11.56 15.17
CA ILE A 225 4.95 11.12 14.40
C ILE A 225 4.45 10.47 13.12
N GLY A 226 4.87 11.02 11.98
CA GLY A 226 4.28 10.68 10.68
C GLY A 226 3.02 11.50 10.40
N GLY A 227 2.06 10.93 9.71
CA GLY A 227 0.78 11.58 9.38
C GLY A 227 0.88 12.65 8.30
N GLY A 228 1.86 12.53 7.38
CA GLY A 228 2.18 13.50 6.33
C GLY A 228 1.05 13.79 5.36
N ASP A 229 -0.05 13.04 5.38
CA ASP A 229 -1.25 13.32 4.60
C ASP A 229 -2.16 14.37 5.27
N GLY A 230 -2.03 14.57 6.59
CA GLY A 230 -2.77 15.56 7.38
C GLY A 230 -4.10 15.06 7.95
N GLY A 231 -4.54 13.84 7.62
CA GLY A 231 -5.84 13.33 8.06
C GLY A 231 -5.93 13.18 9.59
N THR A 232 -4.90 12.64 10.22
CA THR A 232 -4.84 12.48 11.68
C THR A 232 -4.91 13.83 12.41
N ILE A 233 -4.16 14.83 11.97
CA ILE A 233 -4.22 16.17 12.63
C ILE A 233 -5.54 16.87 12.37
N ARG A 234 -6.17 16.66 11.19
CA ARG A 234 -7.52 17.17 10.90
C ARG A 234 -8.53 16.63 11.92
N GLU A 235 -8.49 15.34 12.20
CA GLU A 235 -9.41 14.72 13.16
C GLU A 235 -9.11 15.17 14.59
N LEU A 236 -7.84 15.31 14.97
CA LEU A 236 -7.48 15.76 16.30
C LEU A 236 -7.91 17.21 16.57
N PHE A 237 -7.83 18.11 15.58
CA PHE A 237 -8.27 19.50 15.74
C PHE A 237 -9.80 19.68 15.83
N LYS A 238 -10.60 18.66 15.53
CA LYS A 238 -12.04 18.68 15.82
C LYS A 238 -12.34 18.72 17.32
N HIS A 239 -11.39 18.30 18.17
CA HIS A 239 -11.52 18.37 19.62
C HIS A 239 -11.12 19.77 20.12
N GLU A 240 -12.08 20.55 20.62
CA GLU A 240 -11.89 21.93 21.08
C GLU A 240 -10.84 22.05 22.19
N GLY A 241 -10.65 20.99 23.00
CA GLY A 241 -9.68 20.92 24.09
C GLY A 241 -8.23 20.90 23.63
N VAL A 242 -7.95 20.60 22.36
CA VAL A 242 -6.61 20.55 21.81
C VAL A 242 -6.03 21.98 21.68
N GLU A 243 -4.96 22.23 22.42
CA GLU A 243 -4.29 23.54 22.46
C GLU A 243 -3.10 23.61 21.52
N HIS A 244 -2.40 22.49 21.31
CA HIS A 244 -1.21 22.42 20.48
C HIS A 244 -0.94 21.01 19.94
N ILE A 245 -0.61 20.90 18.66
CA ILE A 245 -0.11 19.68 18.03
C ILE A 245 1.29 19.95 17.49
N THR A 246 2.25 19.12 17.88
CA THR A 246 3.53 18.99 17.17
C THR A 246 3.42 17.79 16.23
N MET A 247 3.59 18.00 14.94
CA MET A 247 3.63 16.95 13.93
C MET A 247 5.04 16.84 13.37
N VAL A 248 5.61 15.64 13.35
CA VAL A 248 6.97 15.39 12.88
C VAL A 248 6.90 14.38 11.74
N GLU A 249 7.12 14.86 10.53
CA GLU A 249 7.12 14.07 9.29
C GLU A 249 8.53 14.07 8.70
N ILE A 250 9.01 12.89 8.31
CA ILE A 250 10.37 12.78 7.76
C ILE A 250 10.46 13.25 6.31
N ASP A 251 9.38 13.08 5.54
CA ASP A 251 9.38 13.31 4.10
C ASP A 251 8.51 14.51 3.68
N GLU A 252 9.17 15.62 3.36
CA GLU A 252 8.51 16.83 2.85
C GLU A 252 7.67 16.54 1.59
N LYS A 253 8.02 15.52 0.79
CA LYS A 253 7.29 15.19 -0.44
C LYS A 253 5.90 14.62 -0.16
N VAL A 254 5.70 13.96 0.98
CA VAL A 254 4.37 13.51 1.41
C VAL A 254 3.49 14.72 1.76
N VAL A 255 4.02 15.68 2.52
CA VAL A 255 3.31 16.93 2.88
C VAL A 255 2.99 17.76 1.63
N GLU A 256 3.95 17.89 0.70
CA GLU A 256 3.76 18.60 -0.57
C GLU A 256 2.64 17.95 -1.42
N ALA A 257 2.73 16.63 -1.64
CA ALA A 257 1.75 15.87 -2.41
C ALA A 257 0.33 16.00 -1.83
N SER A 258 0.22 15.91 -0.50
CA SER A 258 -1.05 16.01 0.21
C SER A 258 -1.64 17.40 0.16
N THR A 259 -0.80 18.43 0.33
CA THR A 259 -1.23 19.83 0.19
C THR A 259 -1.78 20.14 -1.19
N LEU A 260 -1.12 19.63 -2.25
CA LEU A 260 -1.50 19.90 -3.63
C LEU A 260 -2.70 19.08 -4.11
N HIS A 261 -2.80 17.83 -3.67
CA HIS A 261 -3.73 16.89 -4.28
C HIS A 261 -4.79 16.32 -3.34
N LEU A 262 -4.59 16.38 -2.03
CA LEU A 262 -5.52 15.90 -1.00
C LEU A 262 -5.91 17.02 -0.01
N PRO A 263 -6.41 18.17 -0.49
CA PRO A 263 -6.65 19.33 0.35
C PRO A 263 -7.70 19.10 1.46
N ALA A 264 -8.56 18.09 1.31
CA ALA A 264 -9.52 17.73 2.35
C ALA A 264 -8.85 17.04 3.57
N LEU A 265 -7.69 16.39 3.38
CA LEU A 265 -6.90 15.79 4.46
C LEU A 265 -5.99 16.85 5.09
N SER A 266 -5.27 17.60 4.25
CA SER A 266 -4.22 18.54 4.65
C SER A 266 -4.74 19.94 5.04
N CYS A 267 -6.06 20.10 5.21
CA CYS A 267 -6.69 21.40 5.48
C CYS A 267 -6.18 22.11 6.75
N GLU A 268 -5.64 21.36 7.70
CA GLU A 268 -5.16 21.88 8.98
C GLU A 268 -3.65 22.18 9.01
N PHE A 269 -2.92 22.01 7.90
CA PHE A 269 -1.48 22.31 7.85
C PHE A 269 -1.13 23.78 8.15
N ASN A 270 -2.07 24.69 7.94
CA ASN A 270 -1.90 26.11 8.28
C ASN A 270 -2.56 26.51 9.61
N ASN A 271 -3.00 25.56 10.43
CA ASN A 271 -3.60 25.84 11.71
C ASN A 271 -2.55 26.47 12.66
N PRO A 272 -2.84 27.64 13.31
CA PRO A 272 -1.88 28.31 14.20
C PRO A 272 -1.51 27.50 15.45
N LYS A 273 -2.24 26.44 15.77
CA LYS A 273 -1.94 25.51 16.86
C LYS A 273 -1.05 24.33 16.40
N LEU A 274 -0.71 24.24 15.11
CA LEU A 274 0.15 23.20 14.56
C LEU A 274 1.59 23.68 14.47
N ASP A 275 2.52 22.88 15.00
CA ASP A 275 3.96 22.96 14.76
C ASP A 275 4.37 21.78 13.87
N LEU A 276 4.38 22.00 12.55
CA LEU A 276 4.79 21.01 11.55
C LEU A 276 6.30 21.06 11.35
N ARG A 277 6.98 19.95 11.60
CA ARG A 277 8.42 19.79 11.47
C ARG A 277 8.78 18.70 10.48
N ILE A 278 9.59 19.05 9.49
CA ILE A 278 10.20 18.07 8.59
C ILE A 278 11.49 17.59 9.25
N GLN A 279 11.41 16.43 9.92
CA GLN A 279 12.49 15.88 10.72
C GLN A 279 12.29 14.39 10.96
N ASP A 280 13.36 13.66 11.27
CA ASP A 280 13.30 12.27 11.72
C ASP A 280 12.60 12.18 13.10
N GLY A 281 11.47 11.49 13.16
CA GLY A 281 10.67 11.31 14.37
C GLY A 281 11.37 10.52 15.47
N ILE A 282 12.31 9.63 15.11
CA ILE A 282 13.12 8.86 16.07
C ILE A 282 14.06 9.80 16.80
N VAL A 283 14.79 10.63 16.05
CA VAL A 283 15.70 11.63 16.62
C VAL A 283 14.92 12.63 17.45
N PHE A 284 13.77 13.12 16.93
CA PHE A 284 12.92 14.05 17.65
C PHE A 284 12.51 13.51 19.03
N LEU A 285 12.04 12.27 19.12
CA LEU A 285 11.64 11.66 20.39
C LEU A 285 12.80 11.41 21.35
N GLN A 286 14.01 11.11 20.84
CA GLN A 286 15.21 10.99 21.67
C GLN A 286 15.59 12.30 22.36
N GLU A 287 15.30 13.44 21.71
CA GLU A 287 15.61 14.79 22.21
C GLU A 287 14.47 15.39 23.06
N CYS A 288 13.31 14.74 23.14
CA CYS A 288 12.19 15.22 23.93
C CYS A 288 12.49 15.24 25.43
N GLU A 289 12.08 16.33 26.09
CA GLU A 289 12.06 16.38 27.54
C GLU A 289 10.99 15.43 28.11
N ALA A 290 11.15 15.06 29.39
CA ALA A 290 10.16 14.25 30.08
C ALA A 290 8.80 14.94 30.17
N GLU A 291 7.72 14.17 30.06
CA GLU A 291 6.37 14.60 30.42
C GLU A 291 5.85 15.85 29.67
N GLN A 292 6.19 15.95 28.39
CA GLN A 292 5.75 17.07 27.53
C GLN A 292 4.33 16.91 26.97
N TYR A 293 3.92 15.68 26.63
CA TYR A 293 2.70 15.42 25.86
C TYR A 293 1.65 14.68 26.67
N ASP A 294 0.39 15.09 26.47
CA ASP A 294 -0.78 14.39 26.99
C ASP A 294 -1.09 13.15 26.15
N MET A 295 -0.82 13.23 24.85
CA MET A 295 -1.03 12.14 23.92
C MET A 295 0.07 12.12 22.86
N ILE A 296 0.49 10.93 22.46
CA ILE A 296 1.38 10.69 21.33
C ILE A 296 0.67 9.76 20.36
N VAL A 297 0.61 10.13 19.08
CA VAL A 297 0.07 9.34 18.00
C VAL A 297 1.20 8.98 17.04
N ILE A 298 1.40 7.69 16.77
CA ILE A 298 2.35 7.21 15.77
C ILE A 298 1.56 6.79 14.54
N ASP A 299 1.64 7.62 13.52
CA ASP A 299 0.95 7.49 12.24
C ASP A 299 1.98 7.30 11.13
N GLY A 300 2.76 6.23 11.26
CA GLY A 300 3.84 5.85 10.34
C GLY A 300 3.40 4.79 9.35
N SER A 301 4.19 4.63 8.28
CA SER A 301 4.07 3.52 7.34
C SER A 301 4.52 2.19 7.96
N ASP A 302 4.38 1.09 7.21
CA ASP A 302 4.82 -0.25 7.60
C ASP A 302 6.30 -0.29 8.01
N PRO A 303 6.74 -1.29 8.80
CA PRO A 303 8.12 -1.41 9.30
C PRO A 303 9.12 -1.78 8.20
N LYS A 304 9.21 -0.93 7.18
CA LYS A 304 10.12 -1.07 6.03
C LYS A 304 10.89 0.23 5.82
N GLY A 305 12.17 0.12 5.45
CA GLY A 305 13.01 1.28 5.13
C GLY A 305 13.09 2.30 6.27
N PRO A 306 12.77 3.58 6.04
CA PRO A 306 12.88 4.63 7.05
C PRO A 306 12.01 4.41 8.29
N ALA A 307 10.89 3.70 8.16
CA ALA A 307 9.96 3.44 9.26
C ALA A 307 10.37 2.28 10.18
N GLU A 308 11.36 1.45 9.80
CA GLU A 308 11.80 0.28 10.59
C GLU A 308 12.17 0.67 12.03
N GLY A 309 12.82 1.81 12.22
CA GLY A 309 13.22 2.32 13.53
C GLY A 309 12.06 2.71 14.45
N LEU A 310 10.87 3.01 13.90
CA LEU A 310 9.66 3.34 14.67
C LEU A 310 9.08 2.11 15.41
N PHE A 311 9.58 0.91 15.12
CA PHE A 311 9.16 -0.33 15.76
C PHE A 311 10.18 -0.84 16.79
N SER A 312 11.20 -0.03 17.12
CA SER A 312 12.24 -0.41 18.09
C SER A 312 11.79 -0.21 19.55
N PRO A 313 12.23 -1.05 20.50
CA PRO A 313 11.94 -0.87 21.93
C PRO A 313 12.42 0.48 22.48
N ASP A 314 13.53 1.01 21.99
CA ASP A 314 14.07 2.28 22.46
C ASP A 314 13.23 3.47 22.02
N PHE A 315 12.62 3.39 20.82
CA PHE A 315 11.66 4.40 20.37
C PHE A 315 10.45 4.47 21.31
N TYR A 316 9.87 3.34 21.70
CA TYR A 316 8.73 3.33 22.65
C TYR A 316 9.10 3.72 24.07
N LYS A 317 10.33 3.46 24.52
CA LYS A 317 10.83 4.00 25.80
C LYS A 317 10.93 5.52 25.78
N ASN A 318 11.38 6.09 24.66
CA ASN A 318 11.43 7.55 24.48
C ASN A 318 9.99 8.13 24.41
N ALA A 319 9.05 7.47 23.75
CA ALA A 319 7.64 7.86 23.76
C ALA A 319 7.06 7.81 25.20
N TYR A 320 7.35 6.76 25.94
CA TYR A 320 6.96 6.66 27.37
C TYR A 320 7.56 7.79 28.20
N HIS A 321 8.84 8.15 27.97
CA HIS A 321 9.50 9.25 28.66
C HIS A 321 8.83 10.60 28.38
N ALA A 322 8.51 10.87 27.11
CA ALA A 322 7.90 12.12 26.66
C ALA A 322 6.42 12.29 27.07
N LEU A 323 5.72 11.18 27.37
CA LEU A 323 4.35 11.20 27.88
C LEU A 323 4.28 11.69 29.32
N LYS A 324 3.29 12.52 29.63
CA LYS A 324 2.89 12.88 30.99
C LYS A 324 2.34 11.64 31.74
N PRO A 325 2.27 11.68 33.09
CA PRO A 325 1.51 10.69 33.84
C PRO A 325 0.06 10.61 33.33
N ASN A 326 -0.44 9.40 33.13
CA ASN A 326 -1.73 9.09 32.50
C ASN A 326 -1.83 9.50 31.02
N GLY A 327 -0.73 9.92 30.39
CA GLY A 327 -0.67 10.21 28.95
C GLY A 327 -0.87 8.94 28.12
N VAL A 328 -1.45 9.11 26.94
CA VAL A 328 -1.84 8.03 26.05
C VAL A 328 -0.93 7.98 24.82
N LEU A 329 -0.37 6.82 24.53
CA LEU A 329 0.23 6.47 23.25
C LEU A 329 -0.82 5.74 22.42
N ASN A 330 -0.98 6.11 21.16
CA ASN A 330 -1.79 5.36 20.20
C ASN A 330 -1.04 5.24 18.87
N LEU A 331 -1.13 4.07 18.25
CA LEU A 331 -0.40 3.85 17.00
C LEU A 331 -1.14 2.82 16.12
N GLN A 332 -0.89 2.91 14.82
CA GLN A 332 -1.19 1.81 13.91
C GLN A 332 -0.29 0.60 14.27
N SER A 333 -0.83 -0.60 14.25
CA SER A 333 -0.15 -1.80 14.73
C SER A 333 -0.29 -3.00 13.81
N GLU A 334 -0.34 -2.73 12.51
CA GLU A 334 -0.33 -3.72 11.44
C GLU A 334 -1.60 -4.59 11.30
N GLY A 335 -1.62 -5.41 10.28
CA GLY A 335 -2.70 -6.36 10.02
C GLY A 335 -2.48 -7.70 10.74
N PRO A 336 -3.38 -8.13 11.67
CA PRO A 336 -3.19 -9.38 12.41
C PRO A 336 -3.13 -10.64 11.54
N LEU A 337 -3.62 -10.60 10.29
CA LEU A 337 -3.66 -11.78 9.42
C LEU A 337 -2.37 -12.00 8.62
N PHE A 338 -1.71 -10.92 8.18
CA PHE A 338 -0.58 -11.03 7.25
C PHE A 338 0.72 -10.45 7.79
N SER A 339 0.64 -9.54 8.77
CA SER A 339 1.81 -8.97 9.44
C SER A 339 1.91 -9.48 10.89
N GLN A 340 1.67 -10.78 11.12
CA GLN A 340 1.53 -11.37 12.46
C GLN A 340 2.73 -11.10 13.35
N ASP A 341 3.94 -11.32 12.85
CA ASP A 341 5.17 -11.16 13.64
C ASP A 341 5.36 -9.71 14.09
N ALA A 342 5.11 -8.74 13.20
CA ALA A 342 5.16 -7.32 13.54
C ALA A 342 4.07 -6.94 14.55
N PHE A 343 2.83 -7.39 14.32
CA PHE A 343 1.70 -7.16 15.20
C PHE A 343 1.93 -7.72 16.62
N ILE A 344 2.37 -8.96 16.74
CA ILE A 344 2.65 -9.63 18.02
C ILE A 344 3.83 -8.97 18.71
N GLY A 345 4.94 -8.78 17.99
CA GLY A 345 6.17 -8.21 18.52
C GLY A 345 5.97 -6.80 19.08
N LEU A 346 5.21 -5.98 18.35
CA LEU A 346 4.85 -4.62 18.77
C LEU A 346 4.03 -4.62 20.06
N ASN A 347 2.97 -5.43 20.13
CA ASN A 347 2.11 -5.49 21.30
C ASN A 347 2.86 -6.00 22.55
N HIS A 348 3.73 -6.99 22.39
CA HIS A 348 4.58 -7.47 23.49
C HIS A 348 5.56 -6.39 23.94
N CYS A 349 6.23 -5.71 22.99
CA CYS A 349 7.14 -4.61 23.31
C CYS A 349 6.46 -3.51 24.12
N LEU A 350 5.24 -3.11 23.74
CA LEU A 350 4.47 -2.12 24.47
C LEU A 350 4.06 -2.59 25.87
N LYS A 351 3.64 -3.87 26.01
CA LYS A 351 3.31 -4.46 27.32
C LYS A 351 4.52 -4.52 28.25
N ASP A 352 5.71 -4.76 27.73
CA ASP A 352 6.97 -4.76 28.50
C ASP A 352 7.34 -3.35 29.00
N ILE A 353 7.01 -2.31 28.24
CA ILE A 353 7.37 -0.93 28.59
C ILE A 353 6.29 -0.26 29.45
N PHE A 354 5.01 -0.40 29.07
CA PHE A 354 3.89 0.29 29.74
C PHE A 354 3.25 -0.55 30.85
N GLY A 355 3.41 -1.87 30.82
CA GLY A 355 2.76 -2.83 31.71
C GLY A 355 1.65 -3.62 31.02
N GLN A 356 1.44 -4.86 31.44
CA GLN A 356 0.48 -5.80 30.83
C GLN A 356 -0.96 -5.26 30.78
N ASP A 357 -1.41 -4.62 31.87
CA ASP A 357 -2.76 -4.08 32.00
C ASP A 357 -2.90 -2.67 31.40
N SER A 358 -1.83 -2.10 30.88
CA SER A 358 -1.76 -0.72 30.37
C SER A 358 -1.87 -0.64 28.85
N VAL A 359 -2.01 -1.77 28.15
CA VAL A 359 -1.99 -1.86 26.68
C VAL A 359 -3.21 -2.64 26.20
N ALA A 360 -3.88 -2.11 25.20
CA ALA A 360 -4.99 -2.78 24.55
C ALA A 360 -5.00 -2.52 23.03
N CYS A 361 -5.26 -3.56 22.26
CA CYS A 361 -5.42 -3.51 20.82
C CYS A 361 -6.88 -3.33 20.42
N TYR A 362 -7.16 -2.61 19.35
CA TYR A 362 -8.48 -2.52 18.72
C TYR A 362 -8.37 -2.62 17.20
N LEU A 363 -9.46 -2.99 16.55
CA LEU A 363 -9.51 -3.24 15.11
C LEU A 363 -10.40 -2.24 14.38
N ALA A 364 -10.01 -1.93 13.14
CA ALA A 364 -10.87 -1.27 12.17
C ALA A 364 -10.81 -2.00 10.83
N TYR A 365 -11.78 -1.75 9.97
CA TYR A 365 -11.83 -2.31 8.64
C TYR A 365 -11.59 -1.23 7.59
N ILE A 366 -10.42 -1.28 6.94
CA ILE A 366 -9.99 -0.30 5.94
C ILE A 366 -9.95 -0.99 4.58
N SER A 367 -10.85 -0.60 3.68
CA SER A 367 -11.13 -1.36 2.46
C SER A 367 -9.97 -1.37 1.46
N THR A 368 -9.08 -0.38 1.51
CA THR A 368 -7.92 -0.27 0.62
C THR A 368 -6.63 -0.83 1.19
N TYR A 369 -6.64 -1.27 2.44
CA TYR A 369 -5.49 -1.99 3.01
C TYR A 369 -5.61 -3.50 2.73
N PRO A 370 -4.49 -4.20 2.48
CA PRO A 370 -4.52 -5.63 2.23
C PRO A 370 -5.31 -6.36 3.31
N THR A 371 -6.34 -7.14 2.88
CA THR A 371 -7.30 -7.87 3.73
C THR A 371 -8.35 -7.04 4.46
N GLY A 372 -8.21 -5.74 4.55
CA GLY A 372 -9.14 -4.83 5.23
C GLY A 372 -9.09 -4.85 6.75
N MET A 373 -8.60 -5.91 7.39
CA MET A 373 -8.46 -5.98 8.84
C MET A 373 -7.17 -5.27 9.27
N TRP A 374 -7.33 -4.13 9.92
CA TRP A 374 -6.22 -3.34 10.43
C TRP A 374 -6.31 -3.15 11.93
N SER A 375 -5.18 -3.04 12.60
CA SER A 375 -5.16 -2.88 14.05
C SER A 375 -4.51 -1.57 14.47
N PHE A 376 -4.97 -1.11 15.63
CA PHE A 376 -4.37 -0.03 16.39
C PHE A 376 -4.12 -0.51 17.81
N THR A 377 -3.09 0.03 18.45
CA THR A 377 -2.77 -0.29 19.83
C THR A 377 -2.70 0.98 20.65
N THR A 378 -3.43 0.99 21.77
CA THR A 378 -3.41 2.07 22.76
C THR A 378 -2.64 1.62 23.99
N ALA A 379 -1.76 2.48 24.50
CA ALA A 379 -1.06 2.28 25.77
C ALA A 379 -1.20 3.53 26.65
N ILE A 380 -1.29 3.34 27.97
CA ILE A 380 -1.40 4.45 28.94
C ILE A 380 -0.26 4.40 29.95
N LYS A 381 0.36 5.56 30.23
CA LYS A 381 1.48 5.65 31.17
C LYS A 381 1.02 5.63 32.62
N GLY A 382 1.54 4.68 33.39
CA GLY A 382 1.47 4.69 34.84
C GLY A 382 0.16 4.20 35.49
N GLN A 383 -0.78 3.69 34.71
CA GLN A 383 -2.02 3.10 35.22
C GLN A 383 -2.55 2.00 34.32
N ALA A 384 -3.51 1.22 34.79
CA ALA A 384 -4.23 0.26 33.97
C ALA A 384 -5.12 0.96 32.94
N LEU A 385 -5.11 0.47 31.70
CA LEU A 385 -5.95 0.97 30.63
C LEU A 385 -7.38 0.41 30.74
N SER A 386 -8.34 1.31 30.74
CA SER A 386 -9.77 0.95 30.71
C SER A 386 -10.40 1.53 29.42
N PRO A 387 -10.18 0.90 28.26
CA PRO A 387 -10.50 1.50 26.97
C PRO A 387 -12.00 1.74 26.75
N LEU A 388 -12.85 1.02 27.48
CA LEU A 388 -14.31 1.16 27.40
C LEU A 388 -14.88 2.10 28.48
N SER A 389 -14.03 2.74 29.30
CA SER A 389 -14.43 3.69 30.34
C SER A 389 -14.19 5.12 29.85
N PHE A 390 -15.10 5.64 29.01
CA PHE A 390 -15.06 7.00 28.49
C PHE A 390 -16.46 7.64 28.52
N ASP A 391 -16.54 8.94 28.33
CA ASP A 391 -17.82 9.66 28.32
C ASP A 391 -18.60 9.37 27.01
N ILE A 392 -19.50 8.39 27.08
CA ILE A 392 -20.33 7.93 25.96
C ILE A 392 -21.23 9.06 25.44
N ALA A 393 -21.77 9.88 26.34
CA ALA A 393 -22.68 10.96 25.95
C ALA A 393 -21.93 12.05 25.22
N ALA A 394 -20.76 12.45 25.72
CA ALA A 394 -19.88 13.39 25.03
C ALA A 394 -19.43 12.86 23.66
N ALA A 395 -19.04 11.60 23.58
CA ALA A 395 -18.62 10.98 22.31
C ALA A 395 -19.76 10.88 21.29
N SER A 396 -21.01 10.61 21.72
CA SER A 396 -22.19 10.62 20.85
C SER A 396 -22.45 12.00 20.28
N ILE A 397 -22.51 13.02 21.16
CA ILE A 397 -22.73 14.41 20.76
C ILE A 397 -21.64 14.88 19.78
N PHE A 398 -20.38 14.56 20.10
CA PHE A 398 -19.23 14.90 19.25
C PHE A 398 -19.35 14.25 17.87
N SER A 399 -19.64 12.95 17.78
CA SER A 399 -19.78 12.23 16.51
C SER A 399 -20.87 12.85 15.62
N GLU A 400 -21.99 13.25 16.21
CA GLU A 400 -23.10 13.90 15.51
C GLU A 400 -22.72 15.32 15.07
N GLN A 401 -22.17 16.14 15.96
CA GLN A 401 -21.80 17.53 15.68
C GLN A 401 -20.68 17.62 14.62
N GLN A 402 -19.70 16.75 14.69
CA GLN A 402 -18.58 16.69 13.72
C GLN A 402 -18.92 15.91 12.44
N GLN A 403 -20.14 15.36 12.34
CA GLN A 403 -20.61 14.57 11.20
C GLN A 403 -19.64 13.45 10.81
N LEU A 404 -19.13 12.73 11.83
CA LEU A 404 -18.19 11.65 11.63
C LEU A 404 -18.83 10.55 10.79
N LYS A 405 -18.03 9.93 9.93
CA LYS A 405 -18.51 8.93 8.98
C LYS A 405 -18.38 7.50 9.49
N TYR A 406 -17.46 7.27 10.44
CA TYR A 406 -17.15 5.93 10.93
C TYR A 406 -17.20 5.84 12.46
N TYR A 407 -16.48 6.74 13.16
CA TYR A 407 -16.43 6.68 14.63
C TYR A 407 -17.77 7.00 15.27
N THR A 408 -18.21 6.10 16.13
CA THR A 408 -19.29 6.28 17.09
C THR A 408 -18.91 5.59 18.40
N PRO A 409 -19.55 5.88 19.55
CA PRO A 409 -19.33 5.10 20.77
C PRO A 409 -19.54 3.58 20.58
N GLN A 410 -20.48 3.18 19.74
CA GLN A 410 -20.76 1.78 19.44
C GLN A 410 -19.60 1.13 18.65
N ILE A 411 -19.05 1.85 17.67
CA ILE A 411 -17.85 1.40 16.94
C ILE A 411 -16.66 1.32 17.87
N HIS A 412 -16.48 2.30 18.78
CA HIS A 412 -15.41 2.26 19.78
C HIS A 412 -15.48 0.96 20.62
N TYR A 413 -16.67 0.61 21.15
CA TYR A 413 -16.88 -0.64 21.88
C TYR A 413 -16.60 -1.88 21.01
N ALA A 414 -17.14 -1.90 19.79
CA ALA A 414 -16.98 -3.02 18.88
C ALA A 414 -15.52 -3.24 18.47
N ALA A 415 -14.75 -2.16 18.28
CA ALA A 415 -13.35 -2.22 17.90
C ALA A 415 -12.47 -2.97 18.90
N TYR A 416 -12.74 -2.83 20.21
CA TYR A 416 -12.04 -3.58 21.26
C TYR A 416 -12.58 -5.01 21.48
N THR A 417 -13.63 -5.41 20.78
CA THR A 417 -14.15 -6.78 20.82
C THR A 417 -13.38 -7.64 19.82
N LEU A 418 -12.19 -8.09 20.21
CA LEU A 418 -11.30 -8.84 19.35
C LEU A 418 -11.82 -10.26 19.05
N PRO A 419 -11.67 -10.75 17.81
CA PRO A 419 -11.89 -12.15 17.47
C PRO A 419 -10.98 -13.09 18.29
N PRO A 420 -11.42 -14.34 18.59
CA PRO A 420 -10.63 -15.27 19.41
C PRO A 420 -9.19 -15.50 18.92
N PHE A 421 -8.99 -15.60 17.60
CA PHE A 421 -7.64 -15.80 17.05
C PHE A 421 -6.70 -14.62 17.30
N VAL A 422 -7.21 -13.37 17.27
CA VAL A 422 -6.42 -12.18 17.61
C VAL A 422 -6.11 -12.14 19.11
N GLN A 423 -7.10 -12.50 19.95
CA GLN A 423 -6.88 -12.62 21.40
C GLN A 423 -5.80 -13.64 21.74
N ASP A 424 -5.78 -14.78 21.00
CA ASP A 424 -4.77 -15.83 21.21
C ASP A 424 -3.36 -15.37 20.83
N MET A 425 -3.21 -14.52 19.81
CA MET A 425 -1.93 -13.92 19.42
C MET A 425 -1.38 -12.95 20.46
N LEU A 426 -2.22 -12.32 21.25
CA LEU A 426 -1.85 -11.28 22.22
C LEU A 426 -1.62 -11.82 23.66
N LYS A 427 -1.80 -13.12 23.88
CA LYS A 427 -1.50 -13.79 25.14
C LYS A 427 0.00 -13.98 25.35
#